data_1309bc6fc7030b4dbc3ac059e84c48b3
#
_entry.id   1309bc6fc7030b4dbc3ac059e84c48b3
#
_cell.length_a   1.000
_cell.length_b   1.000
_cell.length_c   1.000
_cell.angle_alpha   90.00
_cell.angle_beta   90.00
_cell.angle_gamma   90.00
#
_symmetry.space_group_name_H-M   'P 1'
#
loop_
_entity.id
_entity.type
_entity.pdbx_description
1 polymer ?
#
loop_
_entity_poly.entity_id
_entity_poly.type
_entity_poly.pdbx_seq_one_letter_code
_entity_poly.pdbx_strand_id
1 'polypeptide(L)'
;EINSDEGWVRVQPGVIRNELNRALKPHGLLFGPETSTQNRAMLGGMLGNNSCGSNSIKYGSVRDHVLEVTAILADGSKVIFGPLNAEEFSDKCDGPDTLETKIYCEIRNLLLPAEAREEITREFPKKSIPRRNTGYALDLLMEASCFDPESNSPFHFGKLIAGSEG
;
A
#
# COMPACT_ATOMS: atom_id res chain seq x y z
N GLU A 1 -15.68 -10.34 -2.72
CA GLU A 1 -15.23 -11.31 -3.73
C GLU A 1 -14.01 -12.05 -3.18
N ILE A 2 -13.96 -13.37 -3.30
CA ILE A 2 -12.84 -14.21 -2.91
C ILE A 2 -12.38 -14.96 -4.17
N ASN A 3 -11.12 -14.83 -4.53
CA ASN A 3 -10.48 -15.63 -5.57
C ASN A 3 -9.50 -16.59 -4.89
N SER A 4 -9.95 -17.81 -4.67
CA SER A 4 -9.16 -18.85 -4.00
C SER A 4 -8.01 -19.37 -4.86
N ASP A 5 -8.15 -19.33 -6.18
CA ASP A 5 -7.17 -19.89 -7.11
C ASP A 5 -5.92 -19.01 -7.21
N GLU A 6 -6.12 -17.69 -7.16
CA GLU A 6 -5.03 -16.69 -7.17
C GLU A 6 -4.66 -16.20 -5.76
N GLY A 7 -5.43 -16.58 -4.73
CA GLY A 7 -5.12 -16.25 -3.34
C GLY A 7 -5.36 -14.80 -2.94
N TRP A 8 -6.33 -14.12 -3.54
CA TRP A 8 -6.69 -12.75 -3.17
C TRP A 8 -8.15 -12.58 -2.79
N VAL A 9 -8.44 -11.50 -2.09
CA VAL A 9 -9.80 -11.11 -1.70
C VAL A 9 -10.01 -9.61 -1.88
N ARG A 10 -11.17 -9.22 -2.43
CA ARG A 10 -11.64 -7.83 -2.51
C ARG A 10 -12.71 -7.60 -1.47
N VAL A 11 -12.48 -6.64 -0.59
CA VAL A 11 -13.36 -6.32 0.54
C VAL A 11 -13.70 -4.82 0.58
N GLN A 12 -14.82 -4.49 1.17
CA GLN A 12 -15.14 -3.13 1.56
C GLN A 12 -14.39 -2.74 2.85
N PRO A 13 -14.09 -1.44 3.08
CA PRO A 13 -13.27 -1.00 4.20
C PRO A 13 -13.87 -1.33 5.57
N GLY A 14 -15.19 -1.47 5.68
CA GLY A 14 -15.90 -1.80 6.92
C GLY A 14 -15.88 -3.27 7.31
N VAL A 15 -15.29 -4.17 6.51
CA VAL A 15 -15.20 -5.59 6.85
C VAL A 15 -14.30 -5.79 8.06
N ILE A 16 -14.80 -6.53 9.06
CA ILE A 16 -14.06 -6.84 10.29
C ILE A 16 -13.06 -7.97 10.01
N ARG A 17 -11.83 -7.82 10.49
CA ARG A 17 -10.72 -8.77 10.25
C ARG A 17 -11.08 -10.22 10.60
N ASN A 18 -11.72 -10.47 11.75
CA ASN A 18 -12.09 -11.82 12.13
C ASN A 18 -13.21 -12.41 11.26
N GLU A 19 -14.12 -11.57 10.77
CA GLU A 19 -15.18 -12.01 9.84
C GLU A 19 -14.58 -12.35 8.48
N LEU A 20 -13.60 -11.56 8.00
CA LEU A 20 -12.85 -11.89 6.79
C LEU A 20 -12.22 -13.28 6.94
N ASN A 21 -11.46 -13.53 8.01
CA ASN A 21 -10.80 -14.82 8.19
C ASN A 21 -11.76 -15.99 8.38
N ARG A 22 -12.95 -15.74 8.93
CA ARG A 22 -14.02 -16.75 8.96
C ARG A 22 -14.50 -17.11 7.55
N ALA A 23 -14.63 -16.10 6.68
CA ALA A 23 -15.03 -16.31 5.28
C ALA A 23 -13.91 -16.96 4.44
N LEU A 24 -12.63 -16.67 4.71
CA LEU A 24 -11.48 -17.24 4.02
C LEU A 24 -11.17 -18.69 4.41
N LYS A 25 -11.51 -19.09 5.63
CA LYS A 25 -11.20 -20.43 6.17
C LYS A 25 -11.64 -21.60 5.30
N PRO A 26 -12.88 -21.62 4.72
CA PRO A 26 -13.31 -22.72 3.83
C PRO A 26 -12.46 -22.84 2.55
N HIS A 27 -11.77 -21.77 2.16
CA HIS A 27 -10.89 -21.69 0.99
C HIS A 27 -9.42 -22.01 1.32
N GLY A 28 -9.09 -22.37 2.58
CA GLY A 28 -7.72 -22.60 3.02
C GLY A 28 -6.87 -21.34 3.08
N LEU A 29 -7.49 -20.16 3.03
CA LEU A 29 -6.82 -18.85 3.01
C LEU A 29 -6.87 -18.19 4.39
N LEU A 30 -5.91 -17.29 4.63
CA LEU A 30 -5.79 -16.51 5.85
C LEU A 30 -5.24 -15.11 5.54
N PHE A 31 -5.92 -14.08 6.02
CA PHE A 31 -5.34 -12.74 6.11
C PHE A 31 -4.50 -12.67 7.39
N GLY A 32 -3.17 -12.68 7.22
CA GLY A 32 -2.19 -12.85 8.30
C GLY A 32 -2.05 -11.68 9.28
N PRO A 33 -2.06 -10.40 8.84
CA PRO A 33 -1.94 -9.28 9.76
C PRO A 33 -3.05 -9.27 10.81
N GLU A 34 -2.68 -8.98 12.05
CA GLU A 34 -3.62 -9.00 13.17
C GLU A 34 -3.46 -7.78 14.07
N THR A 35 -4.45 -7.56 14.92
CA THR A 35 -4.44 -6.56 15.99
C THR A 35 -5.07 -7.15 17.24
N SER A 36 -4.81 -6.57 18.41
CA SER A 36 -5.51 -6.95 19.66
C SER A 36 -7.02 -6.73 19.56
N THR A 37 -7.47 -5.89 18.65
CA THR A 37 -8.88 -5.56 18.39
C THR A 37 -9.47 -6.29 17.19
N GLN A 38 -8.91 -7.42 16.79
CA GLN A 38 -9.24 -8.16 15.56
C GLN A 38 -10.74 -8.54 15.42
N ASN A 39 -11.50 -8.56 16.53
CA ASN A 39 -12.93 -8.81 16.55
C ASN A 39 -13.78 -7.59 16.17
N ARG A 40 -13.18 -6.40 16.03
CA ARG A 40 -13.84 -5.13 15.66
C ARG A 40 -13.00 -4.23 14.76
N ALA A 41 -11.75 -4.57 14.50
CA ALA A 41 -10.88 -3.83 13.58
C ALA A 41 -11.36 -4.01 12.14
N MET A 42 -11.68 -2.90 11.48
CA MET A 42 -12.10 -2.83 10.10
C MET A 42 -10.90 -2.75 9.17
N LEU A 43 -10.97 -3.40 7.99
CA LEU A 43 -9.85 -3.50 7.05
C LEU A 43 -9.36 -2.12 6.56
N GLY A 44 -10.26 -1.16 6.36
CA GLY A 44 -9.88 0.21 5.97
C GLY A 44 -9.02 0.91 7.03
N GLY A 45 -9.41 0.81 8.30
CA GLY A 45 -8.61 1.34 9.43
C GLY A 45 -7.29 0.59 9.60
N MET A 46 -7.30 -0.74 9.42
CA MET A 46 -6.08 -1.54 9.45
C MET A 46 -5.11 -1.17 8.30
N LEU A 47 -5.63 -0.78 7.13
CA LEU A 47 -4.83 -0.26 6.02
C LEU A 47 -4.22 1.09 6.39
N GLY A 48 -5.04 2.07 6.81
CA GLY A 48 -4.55 3.40 7.18
C GLY A 48 -3.47 3.34 8.26
N ASN A 49 -3.68 2.53 9.29
CA ASN A 49 -2.70 2.31 10.37
C ASN A 49 -1.52 1.40 9.97
N ASN A 50 -1.51 0.79 8.80
CA ASN A 50 -0.58 -0.27 8.43
C ASN A 50 -0.44 -1.33 9.53
N SER A 51 -1.56 -1.83 10.02
CA SER A 51 -1.60 -2.73 11.17
C SER A 51 -0.73 -3.97 10.95
N CYS A 52 -0.03 -4.33 12.01
CA CYS A 52 0.69 -5.60 12.13
C CYS A 52 0.36 -6.19 13.51
N GLY A 53 0.73 -7.37 13.83
CA GLY A 53 0.41 -7.94 15.13
C GLY A 53 1.58 -8.69 15.73
N SER A 54 1.32 -9.51 16.74
CA SER A 54 2.32 -10.35 17.36
C SER A 54 2.96 -11.31 16.36
N ASN A 55 2.24 -11.69 15.31
CA ASN A 55 2.72 -12.56 14.25
C ASN A 55 3.37 -11.81 13.06
N SER A 56 3.68 -10.52 13.21
CA SER A 56 4.22 -9.68 12.14
C SER A 56 5.58 -10.16 11.58
N ILE A 57 6.37 -10.86 12.37
CA ILE A 57 7.63 -11.48 11.88
C ILE A 57 7.34 -12.52 10.78
N LYS A 58 6.20 -13.23 10.89
CA LYS A 58 5.80 -14.25 9.93
C LYS A 58 4.96 -13.69 8.79
N TYR A 59 4.02 -12.79 9.10
CA TYR A 59 3.00 -12.34 8.17
C TYR A 59 3.16 -10.89 7.72
N GLY A 60 4.16 -10.17 8.22
CA GLY A 60 4.34 -8.77 7.87
C GLY A 60 3.23 -7.86 8.41
N SER A 61 3.00 -6.77 7.71
CA SER A 61 1.98 -5.75 7.96
C SER A 61 0.90 -5.78 6.88
N VAL A 62 -0.15 -4.98 7.04
CA VAL A 62 -1.22 -4.86 6.03
C VAL A 62 -0.65 -4.39 4.69
N ARG A 63 0.32 -3.46 4.68
CA ARG A 63 1.00 -2.94 3.49
C ARG A 63 1.55 -4.05 2.59
N ASP A 64 2.05 -5.13 3.18
CA ASP A 64 2.67 -6.23 2.45
C ASP A 64 1.63 -7.09 1.69
N HIS A 65 0.35 -6.96 2.07
CA HIS A 65 -0.77 -7.71 1.50
C HIS A 65 -1.68 -6.87 0.58
N VAL A 66 -1.37 -5.59 0.36
CA VAL A 66 -2.18 -4.72 -0.50
C VAL A 66 -1.83 -4.96 -1.95
N LEU A 67 -2.82 -5.39 -2.73
CA LEU A 67 -2.72 -5.55 -4.18
C LEU A 67 -3.30 -4.36 -4.92
N GLU A 68 -4.39 -3.79 -4.43
CA GLU A 68 -5.11 -2.68 -5.05
C GLU A 68 -5.93 -1.94 -3.99
N VAL A 69 -6.07 -0.63 -4.15
CA VAL A 69 -6.96 0.18 -3.33
C VAL A 69 -7.86 1.02 -4.23
N THR A 70 -9.18 0.82 -4.13
CA THR A 70 -10.15 1.76 -4.69
C THR A 70 -10.40 2.88 -3.69
N ALA A 71 -10.16 4.12 -4.07
CA ALA A 71 -10.32 5.30 -3.23
C ALA A 71 -11.27 6.32 -3.86
N ILE A 72 -11.84 7.17 -3.01
CA ILE A 72 -12.57 8.37 -3.41
C ILE A 72 -11.72 9.56 -2.98
N LEU A 73 -11.32 10.39 -3.94
CA LEU A 73 -10.49 11.56 -3.69
C LEU A 73 -11.33 12.74 -3.15
N ALA A 74 -10.64 13.80 -2.72
CA ALA A 74 -11.28 14.97 -2.11
C ALA A 74 -12.23 15.72 -3.05
N ASP A 75 -12.05 15.59 -4.37
CA ASP A 75 -12.94 16.14 -5.40
C ASP A 75 -14.14 15.23 -5.74
N GLY A 76 -14.25 14.08 -5.04
CA GLY A 76 -15.30 13.08 -5.27
C GLY A 76 -14.99 12.09 -6.40
N SER A 77 -13.87 12.21 -7.10
CA SER A 77 -13.47 11.26 -8.13
C SER A 77 -13.10 9.91 -7.54
N LYS A 78 -13.45 8.84 -8.26
CA LYS A 78 -13.09 7.47 -7.90
C LYS A 78 -11.84 7.07 -8.65
N VAL A 79 -10.84 6.59 -7.93
CA VAL A 79 -9.56 6.13 -8.47
C VAL A 79 -9.23 4.71 -8.00
N ILE A 80 -8.38 4.04 -8.76
CA ILE A 80 -7.87 2.70 -8.43
C ILE A 80 -6.34 2.81 -8.37
N PHE A 81 -5.78 2.55 -7.20
CA PHE A 81 -4.35 2.52 -6.95
C PHE A 81 -3.87 1.06 -6.90
N GLY A 82 -3.33 0.60 -8.01
CA GLY A 82 -2.68 -0.70 -8.16
C GLY A 82 -1.20 -0.55 -8.52
N PRO A 83 -0.52 -1.67 -8.82
CA PRO A 83 0.86 -1.65 -9.31
C PRO A 83 0.92 -1.06 -10.73
N LEU A 84 1.92 -0.22 -10.99
CA LEU A 84 2.19 0.43 -12.28
C LEU A 84 3.65 0.19 -12.67
N ASN A 85 3.90 -0.14 -13.93
CA ASN A 85 5.24 -0.09 -14.48
C ASN A 85 5.68 1.36 -14.74
N ALA A 86 6.91 1.59 -15.19
CA ALA A 86 7.45 2.94 -15.38
C ALA A 86 6.71 3.73 -16.47
N GLU A 87 6.26 3.09 -17.53
CA GLU A 87 5.49 3.72 -18.62
C GLU A 87 4.09 4.12 -18.11
N GLU A 88 3.37 3.20 -17.48
CA GLU A 88 2.05 3.46 -16.89
C GLU A 88 2.10 4.57 -15.83
N PHE A 89 3.18 4.64 -15.04
CA PHE A 89 3.38 5.73 -14.08
C PHE A 89 3.58 7.08 -14.78
N SER A 90 4.36 7.13 -15.86
CA SER A 90 4.53 8.33 -16.67
C SER A 90 3.20 8.79 -17.26
N ASP A 91 2.43 7.87 -17.83
CA ASP A 91 1.10 8.15 -18.39
C ASP A 91 0.15 8.76 -17.35
N LYS A 92 0.21 8.27 -16.10
CA LYS A 92 -0.55 8.85 -14.99
C LYS A 92 -0.12 10.29 -14.67
N CYS A 93 1.18 10.60 -14.77
CA CYS A 93 1.69 11.95 -14.56
C CYS A 93 1.37 12.91 -15.72
N ASP A 94 1.31 12.40 -16.94
CA ASP A 94 1.13 13.18 -18.16
C ASP A 94 -0.34 13.15 -18.65
N GLY A 95 -1.24 12.64 -17.84
CA GLY A 95 -2.67 12.52 -18.09
C GLY A 95 -3.44 13.85 -18.06
N PRO A 96 -4.77 13.80 -18.13
CA PRO A 96 -5.63 14.98 -18.09
C PRO A 96 -5.51 15.74 -16.76
N ASP A 97 -5.88 17.04 -16.74
CA ASP A 97 -5.84 17.87 -15.51
C ASP A 97 -6.90 17.42 -14.50
N THR A 98 -6.60 16.36 -13.77
CA THR A 98 -7.42 15.78 -12.70
C THR A 98 -6.65 15.79 -11.38
N LEU A 99 -7.36 15.61 -10.26
CA LEU A 99 -6.72 15.47 -8.95
C LEU A 99 -5.82 14.23 -8.92
N GLU A 100 -6.22 13.13 -9.55
CA GLU A 100 -5.40 11.92 -9.67
C GLU A 100 -4.05 12.23 -10.33
N THR A 101 -4.05 12.87 -11.50
CA THR A 101 -2.83 13.27 -12.22
C THR A 101 -1.94 14.17 -11.37
N LYS A 102 -2.53 15.16 -10.67
CA LYS A 102 -1.78 16.05 -9.77
C LYS A 102 -1.08 15.28 -8.66
N ILE A 103 -1.76 14.31 -8.05
CA ILE A 103 -1.18 13.45 -7.01
C ILE A 103 0.03 12.67 -7.54
N TYR A 104 -0.07 12.06 -8.73
CA TYR A 104 1.06 11.36 -9.33
C TYR A 104 2.22 12.30 -9.68
N CYS A 105 1.92 13.49 -10.24
CA CYS A 105 2.93 14.50 -10.53
C CYS A 105 3.66 14.99 -9.27
N GLU A 106 2.92 15.24 -8.18
CA GLU A 106 3.52 15.68 -6.92
C GLU A 106 4.46 14.62 -6.33
N ILE A 107 4.07 13.35 -6.35
CA ILE A 107 4.96 12.25 -5.92
C ILE A 107 6.18 12.13 -6.83
N ARG A 108 6.01 12.27 -8.15
CA ARG A 108 7.15 12.31 -9.10
C ARG A 108 8.11 13.44 -8.74
N ASN A 109 7.60 14.65 -8.55
CA ASN A 109 8.41 15.83 -8.23
C ASN A 109 9.13 15.69 -6.88
N LEU A 110 8.49 15.04 -5.90
CA LEU A 110 9.07 14.79 -4.58
C LEU A 110 10.22 13.77 -4.64
N LEU A 111 10.07 12.70 -5.42
CA LEU A 111 11.00 11.56 -5.42
C LEU A 111 12.02 11.59 -6.56
N LEU A 112 11.85 12.45 -7.57
CA LEU A 112 12.78 12.54 -8.71
C LEU A 112 14.15 13.11 -8.31
N PRO A 113 14.28 14.15 -7.44
CA PRO A 113 15.58 14.67 -7.03
C PRO A 113 16.41 13.62 -6.28
N ALA A 114 17.70 13.49 -6.65
CA ALA A 114 18.60 12.52 -6.00
C ALA A 114 18.78 12.83 -4.51
N GLU A 115 18.89 14.10 -4.16
CA GLU A 115 19.04 14.58 -2.79
C GLU A 115 17.87 14.15 -1.89
N ALA A 116 16.65 14.20 -2.40
CA ALA A 116 15.46 13.74 -1.66
C ALA A 116 15.52 12.23 -1.39
N ARG A 117 15.94 11.42 -2.37
CA ARG A 117 16.10 9.98 -2.20
C ARG A 117 17.23 9.61 -1.24
N GLU A 118 18.34 10.36 -1.28
CA GLU A 118 19.45 10.19 -0.33
C GLU A 118 19.00 10.51 1.10
N GLU A 119 18.23 11.58 1.29
CA GLU A 119 17.67 11.94 2.59
C GLU A 119 16.73 10.88 3.11
N ILE A 120 15.80 10.38 2.28
CA ILE A 120 14.91 9.27 2.64
C ILE A 120 15.72 8.04 3.05
N THR A 121 16.75 7.68 2.27
CA THR A 121 17.61 6.52 2.57
C THR A 121 18.32 6.67 3.91
N ARG A 122 18.74 7.89 4.27
CA ARG A 122 19.46 8.19 5.52
C ARG A 122 18.52 8.18 6.74
N GLU A 123 17.33 8.75 6.61
CA GLU A 123 16.44 9.01 7.73
C GLU A 123 15.45 7.86 8.01
N PHE A 124 15.09 7.08 6.99
CA PHE A 124 14.19 5.95 7.18
C PHE A 124 14.86 4.77 7.88
N PRO A 125 14.11 3.94 8.61
CA PRO A 125 14.65 2.76 9.27
C PRO A 125 15.29 1.80 8.26
N LYS A 126 16.38 1.15 8.67
CA LYS A 126 17.07 0.15 7.83
C LYS A 126 16.11 -0.94 7.39
N LYS A 127 16.26 -1.40 6.14
CA LYS A 127 15.46 -2.52 5.57
C LYS A 127 15.57 -3.82 6.37
N SER A 128 16.65 -4.02 7.11
CA SER A 128 16.84 -5.18 7.99
C SER A 128 15.92 -5.21 9.20
N ILE A 129 15.19 -4.11 9.47
CA ILE A 129 14.19 -4.05 10.55
C ILE A 129 12.86 -4.59 10.00
N PRO A 130 12.39 -5.80 10.42
CA PRO A 130 11.22 -6.44 9.83
C PRO A 130 9.92 -5.67 10.07
N ARG A 131 9.87 -4.89 11.15
CA ARG A 131 8.66 -4.17 11.59
C ARG A 131 8.89 -2.67 11.50
N ARG A 132 8.56 -2.11 10.35
CA ARG A 132 8.74 -0.70 10.03
C ARG A 132 7.38 -0.01 9.91
N ASN A 133 6.95 0.64 10.99
CA ASN A 133 5.73 1.44 11.03
C ASN A 133 6.09 2.92 11.15
N THR A 134 6.44 3.53 10.04
CA THR A 134 6.92 4.92 9.95
C THR A 134 5.92 5.85 9.25
N GLY A 135 4.64 5.50 9.22
CA GLY A 135 3.65 6.26 8.47
C GLY A 135 3.81 6.06 6.95
N TYR A 136 3.89 7.15 6.19
CA TYR A 136 4.05 7.08 4.74
C TYR A 136 5.38 6.42 4.34
N ALA A 137 5.30 5.34 3.55
CA ALA A 137 6.45 4.58 3.11
C ALA A 137 7.07 5.15 1.82
N LEU A 138 7.62 6.35 1.87
CA LEU A 138 8.30 6.98 0.73
C LEU A 138 9.50 6.16 0.27
N ASP A 139 10.18 5.51 1.19
CA ASP A 139 11.29 4.61 0.92
C ASP A 139 10.91 3.41 0.04
N LEU A 140 9.68 2.91 0.15
CA LEU A 140 9.20 1.84 -0.74
C LEU A 140 8.78 2.36 -2.11
N LEU A 141 8.29 3.60 -2.20
CA LEU A 141 7.92 4.19 -3.48
C LEU A 141 9.16 4.52 -4.33
N MET A 142 10.23 5.02 -3.72
CA MET A 142 11.46 5.38 -4.46
C MET A 142 12.21 4.17 -5.03
N GLU A 143 11.89 2.94 -4.54
CA GLU A 143 12.46 1.70 -5.07
C GLU A 143 11.77 1.21 -6.36
N ALA A 144 10.72 1.89 -6.80
CA ALA A 144 10.01 1.51 -8.02
C ALA A 144 10.84 1.82 -9.28
N SER A 145 10.64 1.02 -10.33
CA SER A 145 11.36 1.13 -11.61
C SER A 145 11.26 2.50 -12.28
N CYS A 146 10.26 3.30 -11.95
CA CYS A 146 10.13 4.69 -12.43
C CYS A 146 11.13 5.67 -11.75
N PHE A 147 11.75 5.30 -10.64
CA PHE A 147 12.76 6.10 -9.92
C PHE A 147 14.12 5.42 -9.85
N ASP A 148 14.18 4.10 -9.95
CA ASP A 148 15.39 3.28 -9.92
C ASP A 148 15.43 2.36 -11.15
N PRO A 149 16.22 2.67 -12.18
CA PRO A 149 16.32 1.87 -13.40
C PRO A 149 16.84 0.44 -13.20
N GLU A 150 17.54 0.17 -12.09
CA GLU A 150 18.02 -1.17 -11.75
C GLU A 150 16.93 -2.02 -11.08
N SER A 151 15.81 -1.39 -10.70
CA SER A 151 14.69 -2.06 -10.04
C SER A 151 13.66 -2.57 -11.04
N ASN A 152 13.14 -3.77 -10.78
CA ASN A 152 11.97 -4.31 -11.47
C ASN A 152 10.66 -4.13 -10.66
N SER A 153 10.72 -3.44 -9.51
CA SER A 153 9.55 -3.25 -8.65
C SER A 153 8.56 -2.27 -9.29
N PRO A 154 7.27 -2.59 -9.38
CA PRO A 154 6.27 -1.65 -9.85
C PRO A 154 6.08 -0.52 -8.83
N PHE A 155 5.72 0.66 -9.33
CA PHE A 155 5.19 1.72 -8.46
C PHE A 155 3.83 1.30 -7.91
N HIS A 156 3.60 1.50 -6.61
CA HIS A 156 2.35 1.08 -6.01
C HIS A 156 1.86 2.09 -4.94
N PHE A 157 0.94 2.96 -5.33
CA PHE A 157 0.42 4.02 -4.46
C PHE A 157 -0.28 3.47 -3.20
N GLY A 158 -0.87 2.27 -3.28
CA GLY A 158 -1.44 1.57 -2.12
C GLY A 158 -0.43 1.32 -1.00
N LYS A 159 0.87 1.23 -1.31
CA LYS A 159 1.95 1.14 -0.32
C LYS A 159 2.10 2.42 0.52
N LEU A 160 1.81 3.59 -0.08
CA LEU A 160 1.79 4.87 0.61
C LEU A 160 0.54 5.02 1.48
N ILE A 161 -0.64 4.67 0.94
CA ILE A 161 -1.93 4.72 1.65
C ILE A 161 -1.90 3.85 2.91
N ALA A 162 -1.25 2.69 2.84
CA ALA A 162 -0.97 1.86 4.00
C ALA A 162 0.03 2.58 4.93
N GLY A 163 -0.49 3.18 6.00
CA GLY A 163 0.25 4.01 6.95
C GLY A 163 -0.10 5.50 6.86
N SER A 164 -1.20 5.87 6.18
CA SER A 164 -1.67 7.25 6.07
C SER A 164 -2.33 7.79 7.35
N GLU A 165 -2.70 6.92 8.27
CA GLU A 165 -3.17 7.25 9.62
C GLU A 165 -1.95 7.46 10.53
N GLY A 166 -1.37 8.60 10.47
CA GLY A 166 -0.14 8.88 11.20
C GLY A 166 -0.31 9.88 12.30
#